data_2334999c84f8abc4ceda70baeb1fcda0
#
_entry.id   2334999c84f8abc4ceda70baeb1fcda0
#
_cell.length_a   1.000
_cell.length_b   1.000
_cell.length_c   1.000
_cell.angle_alpha   90.00
_cell.angle_beta   90.00
_cell.angle_gamma   90.00
#
_symmetry.space_group_name_H-M   'P 1'
#
loop_
_entity.id
_entity.type
_entity.pdbx_description
1 polymer ?
#
loop_
_entity_poly.entity_id
_entity_poly.type
_entity_poly.pdbx_seq_one_letter_code
_entity_poly.pdbx_strand_id
1 'polypeptide(L)'
;QNLADATARAESRGETAVMVAADGEALGVICIADTVKPTSAAAVRRLRDLGLTPVLLTGDNEGAARAAAAQVGITDVRAGVSPAGKLDTITQLQAAGHVVAMVGDGVNDSAALAAADLGIAMGGGTDAAIAASDITVVSGDLLVVGDAIRLARATLRTIKGNLFWAFAYNIAAIPIAMLGLLNPLIAGAAMALSSVFVVTNSLRLRRFRARETP
;
A
#
# COMPACT_ATOMS: atom_id res chain seq x y z
N GLN A 1 -38.25 7.20 23.87
CA GLN A 1 -37.00 6.41 23.84
C GLN A 1 -35.87 7.30 24.36
N ASN A 2 -35.09 6.80 25.32
CA ASN A 2 -33.95 7.55 25.85
C ASN A 2 -32.89 7.69 24.74
N LEU A 3 -32.54 8.93 24.38
CA LEU A 3 -31.57 9.22 23.33
C LEU A 3 -30.20 8.62 23.67
N ALA A 4 -29.86 8.49 24.95
CA ALA A 4 -28.65 7.81 25.39
C ALA A 4 -28.64 6.31 24.97
N ASP A 5 -29.78 5.62 25.07
CA ASP A 5 -29.90 4.23 24.64
C ASP A 5 -29.81 4.11 23.11
N ALA A 6 -30.29 5.12 22.37
CA ALA A 6 -30.19 5.14 20.91
C ALA A 6 -28.73 5.33 20.48
N THR A 7 -28.01 6.25 21.15
CA THR A 7 -26.56 6.47 20.94
C THR A 7 -25.76 5.18 21.23
N ALA A 8 -25.97 4.58 22.41
CA ALA A 8 -25.26 3.36 22.78
C ALA A 8 -25.52 2.20 21.81
N ARG A 9 -26.75 2.07 21.29
CA ARG A 9 -27.08 1.07 20.27
C ARG A 9 -26.40 1.34 18.93
N ALA A 10 -26.31 2.62 18.50
CA ALA A 10 -25.61 3.00 17.30
C ALA A 10 -24.11 2.71 17.41
N GLU A 11 -23.51 3.12 18.51
CA GLU A 11 -22.09 2.86 18.80
C GLU A 11 -21.78 1.36 18.89
N SER A 12 -22.68 0.55 19.48
CA SER A 12 -22.51 -0.91 19.53
C SER A 12 -22.55 -1.58 18.15
N ARG A 13 -23.17 -0.92 17.16
CA ARG A 13 -23.17 -1.36 15.75
C ARG A 13 -21.97 -0.79 14.96
N GLY A 14 -21.11 -0.01 15.60
CA GLY A 14 -19.97 0.65 14.94
C GLY A 14 -20.35 1.89 14.15
N GLU A 15 -21.51 2.49 14.43
CA GLU A 15 -21.95 3.74 13.82
C GLU A 15 -21.50 4.93 14.67
N THR A 16 -21.20 6.06 14.04
CA THR A 16 -20.96 7.32 14.73
C THR A 16 -22.32 7.96 15.03
N ALA A 17 -22.63 8.17 16.29
CA ALA A 17 -23.88 8.77 16.73
C ALA A 17 -23.68 10.27 17.01
N VAL A 18 -24.40 11.12 16.28
CA VAL A 18 -24.42 12.56 16.48
C VAL A 18 -25.77 12.98 17.07
N MET A 19 -25.76 13.52 18.28
CA MET A 19 -26.98 14.06 18.88
C MET A 19 -27.35 15.41 18.26
N VAL A 20 -28.61 15.59 17.94
CA VAL A 20 -29.17 16.84 17.41
C VAL A 20 -30.05 17.44 18.47
N ALA A 21 -29.81 18.71 18.78
CA ALA A 21 -30.62 19.49 19.73
C ALA A 21 -31.00 20.83 19.10
N ALA A 22 -32.19 21.37 19.47
CA ALA A 22 -32.63 22.69 19.15
C ALA A 22 -33.30 23.31 20.37
N ASP A 23 -33.07 24.59 20.65
CA ASP A 23 -33.63 25.36 21.76
C ASP A 23 -33.42 24.69 23.13
N GLY A 24 -32.30 23.95 23.30
CA GLY A 24 -31.99 23.23 24.53
C GLY A 24 -32.67 21.87 24.68
N GLU A 25 -33.51 21.46 23.73
CA GLU A 25 -34.16 20.15 23.70
C GLU A 25 -33.46 19.21 22.70
N ALA A 26 -33.20 17.99 23.14
CA ALA A 26 -32.61 16.96 22.26
C ALA A 26 -33.69 16.38 21.35
N LEU A 27 -33.53 16.58 20.03
CA LEU A 27 -34.50 16.17 19.00
C LEU A 27 -34.32 14.75 18.53
N GLY A 28 -33.05 14.27 18.47
CA GLY A 28 -32.79 12.93 17.94
C GLY A 28 -31.32 12.59 17.84
N VAL A 29 -31.02 11.45 17.27
CA VAL A 29 -29.67 10.95 16.96
C VAL A 29 -29.57 10.67 15.49
N ILE A 30 -28.56 11.23 14.83
CA ILE A 30 -28.16 10.88 13.46
C ILE A 30 -27.06 9.84 13.57
N CYS A 31 -27.27 8.67 12.96
CA CYS A 31 -26.27 7.62 12.91
C CYS A 31 -25.55 7.68 11.55
N ILE A 32 -24.24 7.79 11.60
CA ILE A 32 -23.37 7.84 10.42
C ILE A 32 -22.57 6.54 10.44
N ALA A 33 -22.63 5.78 9.35
CA ALA A 33 -21.85 4.57 9.20
C ALA A 33 -21.05 4.67 7.88
N ASP A 34 -19.76 4.48 7.98
CA ASP A 34 -18.92 4.29 6.80
C ASP A 34 -19.10 2.88 6.26
N THR A 35 -19.36 2.79 4.96
CA THR A 35 -19.48 1.49 4.31
C THR A 35 -18.12 1.02 3.79
N VAL A 36 -17.74 -0.19 4.20
CA VAL A 36 -16.56 -0.84 3.64
C VAL A 36 -16.79 -1.12 2.15
N LYS A 37 -15.85 -0.69 1.30
CA LYS A 37 -15.96 -0.93 -0.15
C LYS A 37 -16.00 -2.44 -0.44
N PRO A 38 -16.82 -2.89 -1.40
CA PRO A 38 -16.96 -4.33 -1.72
C PRO A 38 -15.62 -5.00 -2.09
N THR A 39 -14.68 -4.25 -2.65
CA THR A 39 -13.35 -4.73 -3.07
C THR A 39 -12.36 -4.86 -1.91
N SER A 40 -12.63 -4.24 -0.74
CA SER A 40 -11.66 -4.16 0.37
C SER A 40 -11.26 -5.54 0.92
N ALA A 41 -12.22 -6.44 1.09
CA ALA A 41 -11.92 -7.80 1.57
C ALA A 41 -11.03 -8.58 0.59
N ALA A 42 -11.26 -8.42 -0.71
CA ALA A 42 -10.41 -9.02 -1.75
C ALA A 42 -9.01 -8.39 -1.75
N ALA A 43 -8.92 -7.07 -1.55
CA ALA A 43 -7.65 -6.36 -1.45
C ALA A 43 -6.82 -6.84 -0.26
N VAL A 44 -7.42 -6.95 0.92
CA VAL A 44 -6.75 -7.46 2.13
C VAL A 44 -6.23 -8.89 1.94
N ARG A 45 -7.04 -9.77 1.35
CA ARG A 45 -6.58 -11.13 1.01
C ARG A 45 -5.37 -11.09 0.07
N ARG A 46 -5.43 -10.27 -0.98
CA ARG A 46 -4.33 -10.11 -1.94
C ARG A 46 -3.04 -9.61 -1.30
N LEU A 47 -3.13 -8.68 -0.35
CA LEU A 47 -1.96 -8.19 0.39
C LEU A 47 -1.34 -9.32 1.23
N ARG A 48 -2.16 -10.16 1.88
CA ARG A 48 -1.68 -11.35 2.60
C ARG A 48 -1.01 -12.36 1.68
N ASP A 49 -1.57 -12.63 0.51
CA ASP A 49 -0.97 -13.53 -0.48
C ASP A 49 0.40 -13.02 -0.96
N LEU A 50 0.64 -11.72 -0.88
CA LEU A 50 1.93 -11.10 -1.16
C LEU A 50 2.91 -11.17 0.04
N GLY A 51 2.51 -11.80 1.16
CA GLY A 51 3.31 -11.95 2.37
C GLY A 51 3.30 -10.71 3.26
N LEU A 52 2.29 -9.84 3.13
CA LEU A 52 2.12 -8.66 3.96
C LEU A 52 1.15 -8.95 5.11
N THR A 53 1.34 -8.27 6.23
CA THR A 53 0.45 -8.33 7.39
C THR A 53 -0.37 -7.05 7.47
N PRO A 54 -1.65 -7.05 7.07
CA PRO A 54 -2.49 -5.86 7.15
C PRO A 54 -2.85 -5.53 8.59
N VAL A 55 -2.70 -4.25 8.95
CA VAL A 55 -3.09 -3.66 10.24
C VAL A 55 -4.11 -2.57 9.94
N LEU A 56 -5.22 -2.53 10.67
CA LEU A 56 -6.16 -1.41 10.62
C LEU A 56 -5.78 -0.38 11.70
N LEU A 57 -5.44 0.83 11.25
CA LEU A 57 -5.06 1.94 12.10
C LEU A 57 -6.03 3.10 11.87
N THR A 58 -6.92 3.36 12.82
CA THR A 58 -8.02 4.33 12.66
C THR A 58 -8.24 5.18 13.89
N GLY A 59 -8.74 6.41 13.65
CA GLY A 59 -9.23 7.29 14.71
C GLY A 59 -10.64 6.95 15.22
N ASP A 60 -11.35 6.04 14.55
CA ASP A 60 -12.69 5.62 14.93
C ASP A 60 -12.71 4.91 16.28
N ASN A 61 -13.90 4.82 16.87
CA ASN A 61 -14.11 4.04 18.08
C ASN A 61 -13.85 2.56 17.86
N GLU A 62 -13.58 1.83 18.94
CA GLU A 62 -13.19 0.42 18.87
C GLU A 62 -14.29 -0.48 18.27
N GLY A 63 -15.56 -0.16 18.49
CA GLY A 63 -16.69 -0.91 17.93
C GLY A 63 -16.74 -0.82 16.39
N ALA A 64 -16.65 0.41 15.86
CA ALA A 64 -16.62 0.67 14.42
C ALA A 64 -15.40 0.02 13.76
N ALA A 65 -14.21 0.21 14.35
CA ALA A 65 -12.97 -0.34 13.84
C ALA A 65 -13.00 -1.88 13.78
N ARG A 66 -13.48 -2.54 14.83
CA ARG A 66 -13.60 -4.02 14.86
C ARG A 66 -14.64 -4.53 13.87
N ALA A 67 -15.77 -3.84 13.71
CA ALA A 67 -16.78 -4.20 12.74
C ALA A 67 -16.26 -4.10 11.31
N ALA A 68 -15.56 -3.01 10.96
CA ALA A 68 -14.92 -2.86 9.67
C ALA A 68 -13.83 -3.92 9.43
N ALA A 69 -12.96 -4.14 10.41
CA ALA A 69 -11.89 -5.14 10.35
C ALA A 69 -12.42 -6.56 10.13
N ALA A 70 -13.50 -6.93 10.82
CA ALA A 70 -14.13 -8.23 10.65
C ALA A 70 -14.66 -8.45 9.23
N GLN A 71 -15.26 -7.43 8.60
CA GLN A 71 -15.77 -7.51 7.24
C GLN A 71 -14.66 -7.77 6.20
N VAL A 72 -13.46 -7.22 6.44
CA VAL A 72 -12.30 -7.39 5.52
C VAL A 72 -11.34 -8.48 5.98
N GLY A 73 -11.55 -9.03 7.17
CA GLY A 73 -10.74 -10.10 7.74
C GLY A 73 -9.44 -9.63 8.39
N ILE A 74 -9.26 -8.37 8.76
CA ILE A 74 -8.08 -7.87 9.50
C ILE A 74 -8.23 -8.24 10.98
N THR A 75 -7.14 -8.76 11.59
CA THR A 75 -7.11 -9.19 13.00
C THR A 75 -6.37 -8.20 13.91
N ASP A 76 -5.36 -7.49 13.39
CA ASP A 76 -4.66 -6.44 14.15
C ASP A 76 -5.37 -5.11 13.93
N VAL A 77 -6.05 -4.63 14.97
CA VAL A 77 -6.87 -3.40 14.95
C VAL A 77 -6.38 -2.46 16.02
N ARG A 78 -6.06 -1.23 15.64
CA ARG A 78 -5.68 -0.13 16.53
C ARG A 78 -6.65 1.02 16.31
N ALA A 79 -7.62 1.11 17.21
CA ALA A 79 -8.72 2.06 17.19
C ALA A 79 -8.45 3.27 18.07
N GLY A 80 -9.17 4.38 17.87
CA GLY A 80 -9.08 5.58 18.67
C GLY A 80 -7.73 6.28 18.59
N VAL A 81 -6.98 6.07 17.50
CA VAL A 81 -5.60 6.55 17.37
C VAL A 81 -5.61 7.97 16.82
N SER A 82 -5.04 8.91 17.57
CA SER A 82 -4.83 10.28 17.10
C SER A 82 -3.82 10.36 15.95
N PRO A 83 -3.77 11.47 15.19
CA PRO A 83 -2.74 11.65 14.15
C PRO A 83 -1.30 11.45 14.66
N ALA A 84 -0.96 11.95 15.85
CA ALA A 84 0.33 11.73 16.50
C ALA A 84 0.53 10.24 16.85
N GLY A 85 -0.51 9.58 17.37
CA GLY A 85 -0.47 8.15 17.69
C GLY A 85 -0.32 7.25 16.45
N LYS A 86 -0.78 7.69 15.27
CA LYS A 86 -0.51 7.00 14.01
C LYS A 86 0.98 7.03 13.68
N LEU A 87 1.63 8.18 13.80
CA LEU A 87 3.07 8.35 13.64
C LEU A 87 3.85 7.48 14.64
N ASP A 88 3.46 7.51 15.93
CA ASP A 88 4.11 6.69 16.95
C ASP A 88 3.98 5.20 16.65
N THR A 89 2.83 4.76 16.15
CA THR A 89 2.60 3.37 15.75
C THR A 89 3.53 2.94 14.62
N ILE A 90 3.70 3.77 13.59
CA ILE A 90 4.65 3.48 12.48
C ILE A 90 6.06 3.37 13.03
N THR A 91 6.49 4.33 13.85
CA THR A 91 7.84 4.35 14.45
C THR A 91 8.10 3.11 15.33
N GLN A 92 7.11 2.69 16.12
CA GLN A 92 7.22 1.48 16.94
C GLN A 92 7.38 0.21 16.11
N LEU A 93 6.61 0.07 15.02
CA LEU A 93 6.71 -1.06 14.11
C LEU A 93 8.09 -1.10 13.43
N GLN A 94 8.59 0.05 12.99
CA GLN A 94 9.94 0.16 12.41
C GLN A 94 11.03 -0.17 13.43
N ALA A 95 10.91 0.31 14.67
CA ALA A 95 11.83 -0.01 15.76
C ALA A 95 11.82 -1.50 16.12
N ALA A 96 10.71 -2.20 15.91
CA ALA A 96 10.61 -3.66 16.04
C ALA A 96 11.20 -4.42 14.84
N GLY A 97 11.77 -3.74 13.86
CA GLY A 97 12.41 -4.32 12.68
C GLY A 97 11.46 -4.63 11.51
N HIS A 98 10.24 -4.10 11.54
CA HIS A 98 9.31 -4.24 10.42
C HIS A 98 9.54 -3.18 9.36
N VAL A 99 9.38 -3.54 8.10
CA VAL A 99 9.26 -2.59 6.97
C VAL A 99 7.78 -2.24 6.84
N VAL A 100 7.45 -0.97 7.00
CA VAL A 100 6.08 -0.50 7.14
C VAL A 100 5.64 0.28 5.91
N ALA A 101 4.55 -0.16 5.27
CA ALA A 101 3.84 0.62 4.28
C ALA A 101 2.59 1.25 4.92
N MET A 102 2.46 2.57 4.87
CA MET A 102 1.27 3.30 5.29
C MET A 102 0.40 3.63 4.09
N VAL A 103 -0.88 3.33 4.20
CA VAL A 103 -1.90 3.69 3.19
C VAL A 103 -2.92 4.61 3.85
N GLY A 104 -3.10 5.79 3.30
CA GLY A 104 -4.02 6.79 3.86
C GLY A 104 -4.49 7.78 2.79
N ASP A 105 -5.51 8.58 3.12
CA ASP A 105 -6.13 9.54 2.19
C ASP A 105 -6.27 10.95 2.78
N GLY A 106 -6.08 11.11 4.09
CA GLY A 106 -6.38 12.32 4.83
C GLY A 106 -5.18 13.19 5.20
N VAL A 107 -5.48 14.46 5.53
CA VAL A 107 -4.51 15.39 6.13
C VAL A 107 -3.91 14.82 7.43
N ASN A 108 -4.74 14.11 8.18
CA ASN A 108 -4.36 13.52 9.47
C ASN A 108 -3.36 12.36 9.35
N ASP A 109 -3.15 11.84 8.14
CA ASP A 109 -2.25 10.73 7.86
C ASP A 109 -0.89 11.20 7.31
N SER A 110 -0.74 12.46 6.94
CA SER A 110 0.44 12.99 6.25
C SER A 110 1.74 12.72 7.02
N ALA A 111 1.77 12.91 8.33
CA ALA A 111 2.95 12.64 9.15
C ALA A 111 3.28 11.13 9.20
N ALA A 112 2.27 10.26 9.29
CA ALA A 112 2.45 8.81 9.28
C ALA A 112 2.86 8.29 7.88
N LEU A 113 2.30 8.88 6.81
CA LEU A 113 2.70 8.58 5.42
C LEU A 113 4.17 8.93 5.18
N ALA A 114 4.61 10.12 5.61
CA ALA A 114 5.99 10.56 5.45
C ALA A 114 6.99 9.77 6.30
N ALA A 115 6.58 9.23 7.43
CA ALA A 115 7.44 8.46 8.34
C ALA A 115 7.55 6.98 7.99
N ALA A 116 6.60 6.45 7.24
CA ALA A 116 6.62 5.05 6.81
C ALA A 116 7.78 4.78 5.84
N ASP A 117 8.22 3.50 5.73
CA ASP A 117 9.20 3.10 4.72
C ASP A 117 8.62 3.19 3.30
N LEU A 118 7.30 3.18 3.19
CA LEU A 118 6.55 3.44 1.96
C LEU A 118 5.22 4.12 2.29
N GLY A 119 5.07 5.38 1.94
CA GLY A 119 3.83 6.13 2.03
C GLY A 119 3.01 6.00 0.74
N ILE A 120 1.75 5.61 0.86
CA ILE A 120 0.81 5.46 -0.27
C ILE A 120 -0.41 6.32 -0.02
N ALA A 121 -0.59 7.40 -0.79
CA ALA A 121 -1.80 8.20 -0.76
C ALA A 121 -2.86 7.59 -1.70
N MET A 122 -4.10 7.50 -1.19
CA MET A 122 -5.24 7.03 -1.97
C MET A 122 -5.90 8.18 -2.74
N GLY A 123 -6.42 7.88 -3.93
CA GLY A 123 -7.08 8.85 -4.80
C GLY A 123 -8.25 9.56 -4.13
N GLY A 124 -8.29 10.89 -4.26
CA GLY A 124 -9.14 11.77 -3.48
C GLY A 124 -8.49 12.27 -2.20
N GLY A 125 -7.27 11.82 -1.90
CA GLY A 125 -6.47 12.36 -0.80
C GLY A 125 -6.18 13.83 -0.96
N THR A 126 -5.97 14.51 0.15
CA THR A 126 -5.60 15.93 0.16
C THR A 126 -4.22 16.15 -0.45
N ASP A 127 -3.97 17.36 -0.96
CA ASP A 127 -2.65 17.76 -1.47
C ASP A 127 -1.53 17.47 -0.45
N ALA A 128 -1.81 17.62 0.85
CA ALA A 128 -0.87 17.33 1.91
C ALA A 128 -0.53 15.83 2.01
N ALA A 129 -1.52 14.94 1.88
CA ALA A 129 -1.28 13.48 1.87
C ALA A 129 -0.52 13.06 0.62
N ILE A 130 -0.86 13.63 -0.54
CA ILE A 130 -0.19 13.39 -1.81
C ILE A 130 1.29 13.82 -1.73
N ALA A 131 1.55 15.03 -1.20
CA ALA A 131 2.89 15.55 -1.05
C ALA A 131 3.76 14.77 -0.02
N ALA A 132 3.12 14.12 0.95
CA ALA A 132 3.78 13.32 1.99
C ALA A 132 3.99 11.84 1.60
N SER A 133 3.48 11.41 0.44
CA SER A 133 3.53 10.02 0.00
C SER A 133 4.58 9.78 -1.09
N ASP A 134 5.12 8.55 -1.12
CA ASP A 134 6.02 8.09 -2.19
C ASP A 134 5.24 7.68 -3.45
N ILE A 135 4.02 7.21 -3.25
CA ILE A 135 3.13 6.73 -4.32
C ILE A 135 1.74 7.30 -4.13
N THR A 136 1.15 7.80 -5.22
CA THR A 136 -0.26 8.19 -5.24
C THR A 136 -1.07 7.21 -6.09
N VAL A 137 -2.07 6.58 -5.49
CA VAL A 137 -3.03 5.72 -6.16
C VAL A 137 -4.24 6.56 -6.52
N VAL A 138 -4.39 6.93 -7.78
CA VAL A 138 -5.46 7.83 -8.27
C VAL A 138 -6.86 7.24 -8.07
N SER A 139 -6.99 5.91 -8.14
CA SER A 139 -8.26 5.26 -7.81
C SER A 139 -8.40 5.10 -6.30
N GLY A 140 -9.60 5.28 -5.78
CA GLY A 140 -9.88 5.00 -4.37
C GLY A 140 -10.02 3.50 -4.07
N ASP A 141 -9.47 2.59 -4.88
CA ASP A 141 -9.58 1.15 -4.73
C ASP A 141 -8.29 0.54 -4.19
N LEU A 142 -8.38 -0.09 -3.01
CA LEU A 142 -7.25 -0.73 -2.33
C LEU A 142 -6.64 -1.92 -3.13
N LEU A 143 -7.38 -2.50 -4.07
CA LEU A 143 -6.86 -3.55 -4.96
C LEU A 143 -5.65 -3.09 -5.77
N VAL A 144 -5.63 -1.81 -6.16
CA VAL A 144 -4.54 -1.22 -6.95
C VAL A 144 -3.23 -1.20 -6.16
N VAL A 145 -3.28 -1.07 -4.83
CA VAL A 145 -2.08 -1.16 -3.98
C VAL A 145 -1.39 -2.51 -4.14
N GLY A 146 -2.17 -3.60 -4.14
CA GLY A 146 -1.63 -4.95 -4.38
C GLY A 146 -1.00 -5.09 -5.76
N ASP A 147 -1.59 -4.50 -6.79
CA ASP A 147 -1.05 -4.51 -8.15
C ASP A 147 0.21 -3.65 -8.28
N ALA A 148 0.27 -2.49 -7.61
CA ALA A 148 1.47 -1.64 -7.56
C ALA A 148 2.66 -2.40 -6.92
N ILE A 149 2.44 -3.10 -5.81
CA ILE A 149 3.47 -3.92 -5.15
C ILE A 149 3.95 -5.06 -6.08
N ARG A 150 3.03 -5.74 -6.76
CA ARG A 150 3.38 -6.80 -7.73
C ARG A 150 4.21 -6.25 -8.88
N LEU A 151 3.82 -5.10 -9.43
CA LEU A 151 4.55 -4.44 -10.51
C LEU A 151 5.95 -4.04 -10.04
N ALA A 152 6.08 -3.42 -8.86
CA ALA A 152 7.36 -3.03 -8.28
C ALA A 152 8.29 -4.24 -8.09
N ARG A 153 7.77 -5.36 -7.56
CA ARG A 153 8.54 -6.62 -7.41
C ARG A 153 8.95 -7.22 -8.75
N ALA A 154 8.08 -7.16 -9.76
CA ALA A 154 8.40 -7.64 -11.11
C ALA A 154 9.47 -6.77 -11.77
N THR A 155 9.37 -5.44 -11.61
CA THR A 155 10.36 -4.47 -12.09
C THR A 155 11.72 -4.71 -11.46
N LEU A 156 11.79 -4.85 -10.14
CA LEU A 156 13.03 -5.13 -9.42
C LEU A 156 13.68 -6.44 -9.87
N ARG A 157 12.86 -7.49 -10.09
CA ARG A 157 13.36 -8.78 -10.61
C ARG A 157 13.96 -8.62 -12.00
N THR A 158 13.31 -7.85 -12.86
CA THR A 158 13.82 -7.56 -14.22
C THR A 158 15.12 -6.78 -14.16
N ILE A 159 15.21 -5.75 -13.29
CA ILE A 159 16.44 -4.96 -13.10
C ILE A 159 17.58 -5.87 -12.62
N LYS A 160 17.34 -6.68 -11.57
CA LYS A 160 18.35 -7.62 -11.05
C LYS A 160 18.80 -8.63 -12.10
N GLY A 161 17.87 -9.15 -12.92
CA GLY A 161 18.19 -10.05 -14.02
C GLY A 161 19.03 -9.37 -15.10
N ASN A 162 18.67 -8.17 -15.51
CA ASN A 162 19.44 -7.39 -16.49
C ASN A 162 20.86 -7.11 -15.99
N LEU A 163 20.99 -6.70 -14.73
CA LEU A 163 22.26 -6.40 -14.09
C LEU A 163 23.13 -7.67 -13.99
N PHE A 164 22.57 -8.78 -13.55
CA PHE A 164 23.26 -10.07 -13.48
C PHE A 164 23.87 -10.44 -14.85
N TRP A 165 23.08 -10.40 -15.92
CA TRP A 165 23.56 -10.74 -17.25
C TRP A 165 24.57 -9.72 -17.77
N ALA A 166 24.37 -8.41 -17.48
CA ALA A 166 25.33 -7.38 -17.86
C ALA A 166 26.72 -7.59 -17.22
N PHE A 167 26.78 -8.07 -15.99
CA PHE A 167 28.06 -8.42 -15.36
C PHE A 167 28.58 -9.78 -15.81
N ALA A 168 27.74 -10.77 -15.92
CA ALA A 168 28.14 -12.15 -16.22
C ALA A 168 28.91 -12.26 -17.53
N TYR A 169 28.42 -11.63 -18.62
CA TYR A 169 29.13 -11.70 -19.89
C TYR A 169 30.44 -10.87 -19.88
N ASN A 170 30.52 -9.74 -19.14
CA ASN A 170 31.77 -8.99 -19.00
C ASN A 170 32.82 -9.82 -18.26
N ILE A 171 32.43 -10.46 -17.15
CA ILE A 171 33.33 -11.35 -16.38
C ILE A 171 33.81 -12.52 -17.25
N ALA A 172 32.91 -13.11 -18.05
CA ALA A 172 33.28 -14.19 -18.99
C ALA A 172 34.22 -13.72 -20.12
N ALA A 173 34.09 -12.45 -20.55
CA ALA A 173 34.94 -11.90 -21.62
C ALA A 173 36.39 -11.62 -21.14
N ILE A 174 36.62 -11.35 -19.85
CA ILE A 174 37.93 -11.04 -19.31
C ILE A 174 38.97 -12.14 -19.59
N PRO A 175 38.74 -13.43 -19.23
CA PRO A 175 39.73 -14.49 -19.51
C PRO A 175 39.92 -14.72 -21.01
N ILE A 176 38.88 -14.54 -21.83
CA ILE A 176 38.98 -14.65 -23.31
C ILE A 176 39.88 -13.53 -23.86
N ALA A 177 39.74 -12.32 -23.34
CA ALA A 177 40.62 -11.19 -23.68
C ALA A 177 42.06 -11.44 -23.26
N MET A 178 42.28 -11.96 -22.03
CA MET A 178 43.61 -12.26 -21.51
C MET A 178 44.34 -13.34 -22.33
N LEU A 179 43.60 -14.27 -22.94
CA LEU A 179 44.17 -15.27 -23.85
C LEU A 179 44.38 -14.75 -25.28
N GLY A 180 44.10 -13.48 -25.56
CA GLY A 180 44.26 -12.87 -26.87
C GLY A 180 43.19 -13.36 -27.88
N LEU A 181 42.18 -14.04 -27.44
CA LEU A 181 41.12 -14.62 -28.30
C LEU A 181 39.95 -13.66 -28.58
N LEU A 182 39.98 -12.48 -28.00
CA LEU A 182 38.90 -11.49 -28.16
C LEU A 182 39.07 -10.71 -29.48
N ASN A 183 38.23 -11.07 -30.46
CA ASN A 183 38.13 -10.31 -31.70
C ASN A 183 37.22 -9.08 -31.49
N PRO A 184 37.60 -7.86 -31.95
CA PRO A 184 36.77 -6.65 -31.82
C PRO A 184 35.37 -6.79 -32.42
N LEU A 185 35.22 -7.56 -33.51
CA LEU A 185 33.91 -7.83 -34.11
C LEU A 185 33.01 -8.65 -33.17
N ILE A 186 33.57 -9.67 -32.50
CA ILE A 186 32.86 -10.53 -31.56
C ILE A 186 32.48 -9.70 -30.33
N ALA A 187 33.38 -8.85 -29.82
CA ALA A 187 33.11 -7.97 -28.69
C ALA A 187 31.97 -6.99 -29.00
N GLY A 188 31.99 -6.35 -30.17
CA GLY A 188 30.94 -5.45 -30.63
C GLY A 188 29.59 -6.15 -30.81
N ALA A 189 29.58 -7.35 -31.37
CA ALA A 189 28.36 -8.16 -31.51
C ALA A 189 27.79 -8.56 -30.13
N ALA A 190 28.64 -8.97 -29.19
CA ALA A 190 28.20 -9.32 -27.81
C ALA A 190 27.58 -8.11 -27.08
N MET A 191 28.17 -6.91 -27.23
CA MET A 191 27.61 -5.68 -26.66
C MET A 191 26.24 -5.33 -27.27
N ALA A 192 26.11 -5.44 -28.59
CA ALA A 192 24.84 -5.19 -29.29
C ALA A 192 23.74 -6.18 -28.82
N LEU A 193 24.07 -7.48 -28.75
CA LEU A 193 23.15 -8.51 -28.27
C LEU A 193 22.75 -8.29 -26.81
N SER A 194 23.67 -7.87 -25.94
CA SER A 194 23.37 -7.53 -24.55
C SER A 194 22.37 -6.37 -24.46
N SER A 195 22.56 -5.32 -25.25
CA SER A 195 21.64 -4.19 -25.28
C SER A 195 20.24 -4.60 -25.74
N VAL A 196 20.15 -5.40 -26.80
CA VAL A 196 18.88 -5.96 -27.30
C VAL A 196 18.22 -6.84 -26.23
N PHE A 197 18.98 -7.67 -25.53
CA PHE A 197 18.47 -8.50 -24.45
C PHE A 197 17.87 -7.67 -23.32
N VAL A 198 18.58 -6.66 -22.81
CA VAL A 198 18.12 -5.77 -21.74
C VAL A 198 16.83 -5.06 -22.14
N VAL A 199 16.78 -4.48 -23.35
CA VAL A 199 15.58 -3.80 -23.85
C VAL A 199 14.41 -4.78 -23.97
N THR A 200 14.62 -5.94 -24.59
CA THR A 200 13.58 -6.95 -24.81
C THR A 200 13.05 -7.49 -23.48
N ASN A 201 13.93 -7.76 -22.51
CA ASN A 201 13.55 -8.23 -21.18
C ASN A 201 12.76 -7.16 -20.43
N SER A 202 13.15 -5.89 -20.55
CA SER A 202 12.44 -4.76 -19.93
C SER A 202 11.08 -4.52 -20.58
N LEU A 203 10.95 -4.69 -21.90
CA LEU A 203 9.66 -4.58 -22.60
C LEU A 203 8.63 -5.63 -22.16
N ARG A 204 9.06 -6.74 -21.57
CA ARG A 204 8.13 -7.75 -21.01
C ARG A 204 7.27 -7.16 -19.89
N LEU A 205 7.75 -6.11 -19.16
CA LEU A 205 6.96 -5.42 -18.15
C LEU A 205 5.73 -4.71 -18.72
N ARG A 206 5.74 -4.31 -19.99
CA ARG A 206 4.56 -3.73 -20.66
C ARG A 206 3.38 -4.71 -20.77
N ARG A 207 3.63 -6.01 -20.62
CA ARG A 207 2.61 -7.06 -20.61
C ARG A 207 2.09 -7.36 -19.20
N PHE A 208 2.52 -6.58 -18.20
CA PHE A 208 1.96 -6.69 -16.87
C PHE A 208 0.47 -6.38 -16.92
N ARG A 209 -0.34 -7.27 -16.39
CA ARG A 209 -1.79 -7.08 -16.25
C ARG A 209 -2.14 -7.06 -14.77
N ALA A 210 -2.94 -6.07 -14.38
CA ALA A 210 -3.65 -6.10 -13.12
C ALA A 210 -4.48 -7.41 -13.05
N ARG A 211 -4.53 -8.03 -11.90
CA ARG A 211 -5.38 -9.23 -11.73
C ARG A 211 -6.83 -8.75 -11.65
N GLU A 212 -7.63 -9.12 -12.63
CA GLU A 212 -9.08 -8.94 -12.55
C GLU A 212 -9.59 -9.67 -11.30
N THR A 213 -10.48 -9.02 -10.56
CA THR A 213 -11.16 -9.63 -9.40
C THR A 213 -12.17 -10.64 -9.95
N PRO A 214 -12.17 -11.89 -9.49
CA PRO A 214 -13.25 -12.82 -9.82
C PRO A 214 -14.59 -12.37 -9.25
#